data_bc6415e7c0565f5b4c170567a73faae0
#
_entry.id   bc6415e7c0565f5b4c170567a73faae0
#
_cell.length_a   1.000
_cell.length_b   1.000
_cell.length_c   1.000
_cell.angle_alpha   90.00
_cell.angle_beta   90.00
_cell.angle_gamma   90.00
#
_symmetry.space_group_name_H-M   'P 1'
#
loop_
_entity.id
_entity.type
_entity.pdbx_description
1 polymer ?
#
loop_
_entity_poly.entity_id
_entity_poly.type
_entity_poly.pdbx_seq_one_letter_code
_entity_poly.pdbx_strand_id
1 'polypeptide(L)'
;RLGSNGSAVNPAPAPAPSAPASTSSSYAPPSCGCKSGRSGGKHGVFATANEACDAAQQGFLQLQKKGIEARRKVEEIIKTMCAERAQEWGCIELEEAKIGRLDHKIEKLQIIGLVPGVDWIRPDARSGDHGITLEEYTPVGVIGAITPSTHSIPTLAGNIVNIVAAGNSVVFNAHPSAARCAA
;
A
#
# COMPACT_ATOMS: atom_id res chain seq x y z
N ARG A 1 45.93 -27.21 32.71
CA ARG A 1 44.70 -27.91 33.18
C ARG A 1 43.56 -27.42 32.32
N LEU A 2 43.09 -28.31 31.47
CA LEU A 2 41.93 -28.08 30.58
C LEU A 2 40.66 -28.25 31.38
N GLY A 3 39.78 -27.24 31.42
CA GLY A 3 38.46 -27.27 32.01
C GLY A 3 37.45 -27.82 31.02
N SER A 4 36.63 -28.78 31.47
CA SER A 4 35.59 -29.49 30.75
C SER A 4 34.42 -28.57 30.36
N ASN A 5 34.08 -28.53 29.06
CA ASN A 5 32.87 -27.92 28.54
C ASN A 5 31.65 -28.79 28.91
N GLY A 6 30.81 -28.28 29.80
CA GLY A 6 29.46 -28.82 30.04
C GLY A 6 28.52 -28.30 28.99
N SER A 7 28.02 -29.18 28.11
CA SER A 7 26.92 -28.87 27.16
C SER A 7 25.62 -28.63 27.93
N ALA A 8 25.15 -27.39 27.91
CA ALA A 8 23.81 -27.07 28.43
C ALA A 8 22.74 -27.58 27.41
N VAL A 9 21.95 -28.53 27.83
CA VAL A 9 20.79 -29.03 27.09
C VAL A 9 19.68 -27.99 27.24
N ASN A 10 19.24 -27.38 26.16
CA ASN A 10 18.09 -26.48 26.12
C ASN A 10 16.81 -27.30 26.40
N PRO A 11 15.95 -26.89 27.34
CA PRO A 11 14.66 -27.53 27.54
C PRO A 11 13.75 -27.31 26.33
N ALA A 12 12.96 -28.35 26.00
CA ALA A 12 11.98 -28.31 24.93
C ALA A 12 10.95 -27.19 25.13
N PRO A 13 10.45 -26.52 24.10
CA PRO A 13 9.44 -25.50 24.25
C PRO A 13 8.12 -26.07 24.74
N ALA A 14 7.49 -25.36 25.66
CA ALA A 14 6.18 -25.72 26.23
C ALA A 14 5.10 -25.70 25.13
N PRO A 15 4.06 -26.58 25.22
CA PRO A 15 2.98 -26.58 24.22
C PRO A 15 2.20 -25.26 24.26
N ALA A 16 1.88 -24.73 23.08
CA ALA A 16 1.13 -23.51 22.93
C ALA A 16 -0.26 -23.63 23.52
N PRO A 17 -0.80 -22.56 24.16
CA PRO A 17 -2.15 -22.58 24.70
C PRO A 17 -3.17 -22.75 23.55
N SER A 18 -4.15 -23.63 23.76
CA SER A 18 -5.27 -23.85 22.85
C SER A 18 -6.09 -22.57 22.69
N ALA A 19 -6.35 -22.19 21.42
CA ALA A 19 -7.15 -21.03 21.09
C ALA A 19 -8.56 -21.11 21.70
N PRO A 20 -9.12 -20.03 22.24
CA PRO A 20 -10.49 -20.02 22.73
C PRO A 20 -11.48 -20.25 21.57
N ALA A 21 -12.52 -21.01 21.81
CA ALA A 21 -13.59 -21.30 20.88
C ALA A 21 -14.23 -20.00 20.37
N SER A 22 -14.29 -19.85 19.04
CA SER A 22 -14.93 -18.72 18.37
C SER A 22 -16.44 -18.72 18.69
N THR A 23 -16.90 -17.81 19.53
CA THR A 23 -18.32 -17.46 19.60
C THR A 23 -18.68 -16.72 18.32
N SER A 24 -19.51 -17.33 17.49
CA SER A 24 -20.09 -16.72 16.30
C SER A 24 -21.03 -15.59 16.71
N SER A 25 -20.51 -14.36 16.78
CA SER A 25 -21.34 -13.17 16.83
C SER A 25 -21.98 -12.99 15.46
N SER A 26 -23.30 -13.09 15.38
CA SER A 26 -24.08 -12.81 14.17
C SER A 26 -24.12 -11.29 13.92
N TYR A 27 -23.02 -10.74 13.36
CA TYR A 27 -22.98 -9.40 12.85
C TYR A 27 -23.57 -9.42 11.43
N ALA A 28 -24.79 -8.90 11.27
CA ALA A 28 -25.35 -8.61 9.95
C ALA A 28 -24.67 -7.31 9.45
N PRO A 29 -23.91 -7.34 8.35
CA PRO A 29 -23.31 -6.13 7.81
C PRO A 29 -24.39 -5.19 7.32
N PRO A 30 -24.24 -3.85 7.52
CA PRO A 30 -25.13 -2.89 6.89
C PRO A 30 -25.05 -3.07 5.36
N SER A 31 -26.23 -3.14 4.70
CA SER A 31 -26.29 -3.28 3.25
C SER A 31 -25.79 -1.98 2.59
N CYS A 32 -24.56 -1.99 2.11
CA CYS A 32 -24.03 -0.96 1.23
C CYS A 32 -24.67 -1.14 -0.16
N GLY A 33 -25.50 -0.21 -0.57
CA GLY A 33 -26.17 -0.22 -1.87
C GLY A 33 -25.25 0.06 -3.07
N CYS A 34 -24.07 -0.57 -3.13
CA CYS A 34 -23.10 -0.38 -4.20
C CYS A 34 -23.51 -1.15 -5.45
N LYS A 35 -23.92 -0.42 -6.49
CA LYS A 35 -24.20 -1.01 -7.81
C LYS A 35 -22.91 -1.47 -8.47
N SER A 36 -22.76 -2.79 -8.67
CA SER A 36 -21.64 -3.40 -9.37
C SER A 36 -21.67 -3.06 -10.85
N GLY A 37 -20.82 -2.12 -11.27
CA GLY A 37 -20.53 -1.84 -12.68
C GLY A 37 -19.17 -2.39 -13.06
N ARG A 38 -19.10 -3.53 -13.72
CA ARG A 38 -17.88 -3.96 -14.43
C ARG A 38 -17.77 -3.14 -15.71
N SER A 39 -16.77 -2.27 -15.82
CA SER A 39 -16.34 -1.73 -17.12
C SER A 39 -14.86 -2.04 -17.28
N GLY A 40 -14.54 -3.04 -18.10
CA GLY A 40 -13.17 -3.34 -18.49
C GLY A 40 -12.61 -2.21 -19.36
N GLY A 41 -11.34 -1.88 -19.17
CA GLY A 41 -10.56 -1.00 -20.06
C GLY A 41 -10.71 0.50 -19.85
N LYS A 42 -11.30 0.98 -18.76
CA LYS A 42 -11.36 2.40 -18.41
C LYS A 42 -10.73 2.64 -17.04
N HIS A 43 -10.16 3.84 -16.84
CA HIS A 43 -9.65 4.32 -15.54
C HIS A 43 -8.45 3.56 -14.96
N GLY A 44 -7.49 3.13 -15.81
CA GLY A 44 -6.25 2.50 -15.33
C GLY A 44 -6.33 0.98 -15.12
N VAL A 45 -7.45 0.35 -15.47
CA VAL A 45 -7.59 -1.12 -15.46
C VAL A 45 -7.32 -1.66 -16.87
N PHE A 46 -6.37 -2.58 -17.00
CA PHE A 46 -5.90 -3.14 -18.26
C PHE A 46 -6.19 -4.63 -18.37
N ALA A 47 -6.35 -5.13 -19.60
CA ALA A 47 -6.61 -6.55 -19.85
C ALA A 47 -5.36 -7.41 -19.66
N THR A 48 -4.19 -6.86 -19.95
CA THR A 48 -2.90 -7.57 -19.84
C THR A 48 -1.89 -6.77 -19.01
N ALA A 49 -0.94 -7.49 -18.41
CA ALA A 49 0.16 -6.88 -17.68
C ALA A 49 1.05 -6.00 -18.58
N ASN A 50 1.23 -6.40 -19.85
CA ASN A 50 2.03 -5.62 -20.79
C ASN A 50 1.40 -4.25 -21.06
N GLU A 51 0.10 -4.20 -21.33
CA GLU A 51 -0.63 -2.93 -21.51
C GLU A 51 -0.52 -2.03 -20.27
N ALA A 52 -0.65 -2.61 -19.08
CA ALA A 52 -0.49 -1.89 -17.82
C ALA A 52 0.94 -1.31 -17.67
N CYS A 53 1.95 -2.11 -17.99
CA CYS A 53 3.36 -1.68 -17.94
C CYS A 53 3.65 -0.57 -18.96
N ASP A 54 3.13 -0.69 -20.19
CA ASP A 54 3.31 0.34 -21.23
C ASP A 54 2.66 1.66 -20.81
N ALA A 55 1.45 1.61 -20.26
CA ALA A 55 0.76 2.79 -19.75
C ALA A 55 1.50 3.40 -18.55
N ALA A 56 2.01 2.57 -17.64
CA ALA A 56 2.79 3.02 -16.49
C ALA A 56 4.12 3.66 -16.93
N GLN A 57 4.77 3.12 -17.97
CA GLN A 57 5.98 3.70 -18.55
C GLN A 57 5.70 5.09 -19.13
N GLN A 58 4.58 5.27 -19.85
CA GLN A 58 4.16 6.59 -20.32
C GLN A 58 3.88 7.56 -19.18
N GLY A 59 3.21 7.08 -18.14
CA GLY A 59 2.95 7.85 -16.90
C GLY A 59 4.24 8.29 -16.22
N PHE A 60 5.22 7.40 -16.12
CA PHE A 60 6.56 7.69 -15.60
C PHE A 60 7.23 8.82 -16.36
N LEU A 61 7.29 8.72 -17.69
CA LEU A 61 7.91 9.76 -18.55
C LEU A 61 7.22 11.12 -18.42
N GLN A 62 5.88 11.11 -18.28
CA GLN A 62 5.13 12.34 -18.04
C GLN A 62 5.45 12.95 -16.66
N LEU A 63 5.53 12.12 -15.63
CA LEU A 63 5.83 12.55 -14.27
C LEU A 63 7.24 13.16 -14.18
N GLN A 64 8.22 12.56 -14.87
CA GLN A 64 9.58 13.08 -14.97
C GLN A 64 9.61 14.50 -15.58
N LYS A 65 8.84 14.72 -16.65
CA LYS A 65 8.75 16.03 -17.31
C LYS A 65 8.08 17.10 -16.44
N LYS A 66 7.12 16.71 -15.62
CA LYS A 66 6.34 17.64 -14.78
C LYS A 66 7.00 17.98 -13.45
N GLY A 67 7.98 17.20 -13.01
CA GLY A 67 8.76 17.45 -11.83
C GLY A 67 8.03 17.22 -10.50
N ILE A 68 8.60 17.78 -9.43
CA ILE A 68 8.19 17.51 -8.04
C ILE A 68 6.78 18.01 -7.71
N GLU A 69 6.35 19.12 -8.28
CA GLU A 69 5.01 19.69 -8.04
C GLU A 69 3.89 18.77 -8.54
N ALA A 70 4.13 18.07 -9.64
CA ALA A 70 3.17 17.08 -10.12
C ALA A 70 3.07 15.88 -9.17
N ARG A 71 4.18 15.45 -8.57
CA ARG A 71 4.20 14.38 -7.57
C ARG A 71 3.40 14.79 -6.33
N ARG A 72 3.62 16.02 -5.83
CA ARG A 72 2.89 16.61 -4.70
C ARG A 72 1.38 16.65 -4.98
N LYS A 73 1.00 17.04 -6.19
CA LYS A 73 -0.41 17.10 -6.59
C LYS A 73 -1.07 15.73 -6.61
N VAL A 74 -0.39 14.69 -7.10
CA VAL A 74 -0.92 13.31 -7.08
C VAL A 74 -1.08 12.83 -5.63
N GLU A 75 -0.09 13.08 -4.78
CA GLU A 75 -0.15 12.76 -3.36
C GLU A 75 -1.36 13.41 -2.68
N GLU A 76 -1.56 14.71 -2.89
CA GLU A 76 -2.70 15.48 -2.35
C GLU A 76 -4.05 14.90 -2.79
N ILE A 77 -4.18 14.58 -4.09
CA ILE A 77 -5.39 13.97 -4.64
C ILE A 77 -5.70 12.64 -3.94
N ILE A 78 -4.72 11.75 -3.81
CA ILE A 78 -4.92 10.43 -3.19
C ILE A 78 -5.30 10.57 -1.71
N LYS A 79 -4.60 11.41 -0.97
CA LYS A 79 -4.88 11.67 0.45
C LYS A 79 -6.28 12.24 0.66
N THR A 80 -6.67 13.21 -0.16
CA THR A 80 -8.01 13.83 -0.11
C THR A 80 -9.10 12.80 -0.43
N MET A 81 -8.93 12.03 -1.51
CA MET A 81 -9.90 10.99 -1.89
C MET A 81 -10.05 9.93 -0.79
N CYS A 82 -8.97 9.50 -0.17
CA CYS A 82 -9.02 8.53 0.93
C CYS A 82 -9.80 9.09 2.14
N ALA A 83 -9.60 10.36 2.49
CA ALA A 83 -10.31 10.99 3.59
C ALA A 83 -11.81 11.17 3.30
N GLU A 84 -12.15 11.70 2.12
CA GLU A 84 -13.53 12.00 1.73
C GLU A 84 -14.37 10.74 1.49
N ARG A 85 -13.76 9.69 0.93
CA ARG A 85 -14.46 8.46 0.56
C ARG A 85 -14.20 7.29 1.52
N ALA A 86 -13.64 7.54 2.70
CA ALA A 86 -13.28 6.51 3.67
C ALA A 86 -14.46 5.57 4.00
N GLN A 87 -15.66 6.13 4.18
CA GLN A 87 -16.86 5.37 4.48
C GLN A 87 -17.29 4.47 3.30
N GLU A 88 -17.34 5.02 2.11
CA GLU A 88 -17.74 4.32 0.89
C GLU A 88 -16.75 3.18 0.58
N TRP A 89 -15.48 3.49 0.54
CA TRP A 89 -14.43 2.53 0.20
C TRP A 89 -14.23 1.46 1.28
N GLY A 90 -14.39 1.83 2.55
CA GLY A 90 -14.36 0.88 3.65
C GLY A 90 -15.47 -0.17 3.55
N CYS A 91 -16.68 0.24 3.14
CA CYS A 91 -17.79 -0.66 2.86
C CYS A 91 -17.49 -1.59 1.69
N ILE A 92 -17.04 -1.06 0.55
CA ILE A 92 -16.69 -1.84 -0.65
C ILE A 92 -15.65 -2.91 -0.32
N GLU A 93 -14.60 -2.51 0.40
CA GLU A 93 -13.52 -3.43 0.79
C GLU A 93 -14.02 -4.52 1.74
N LEU A 94 -14.89 -4.19 2.71
CA LEU A 94 -15.45 -5.17 3.63
C LEU A 94 -16.39 -6.15 2.91
N GLU A 95 -17.23 -5.67 2.00
CA GLU A 95 -18.15 -6.51 1.23
C GLU A 95 -17.41 -7.52 0.35
N GLU A 96 -16.30 -7.12 -0.27
CA GLU A 96 -15.55 -8.00 -1.16
C GLU A 96 -14.63 -8.95 -0.38
N ALA A 97 -13.80 -8.43 0.50
CA ALA A 97 -12.79 -9.21 1.21
C ALA A 97 -13.41 -10.06 2.34
N LYS A 98 -14.53 -9.62 2.92
CA LYS A 98 -15.21 -10.25 4.08
C LYS A 98 -14.30 -10.46 5.29
N ILE A 99 -13.27 -9.64 5.42
CA ILE A 99 -12.25 -9.72 6.47
C ILE A 99 -12.19 -8.40 7.23
N GLY A 100 -12.19 -8.48 8.56
CA GLY A 100 -12.04 -7.33 9.43
C GLY A 100 -13.36 -6.68 9.85
N ARG A 101 -13.28 -5.43 10.31
CA ARG A 101 -14.40 -4.63 10.81
C ARG A 101 -14.47 -3.33 10.03
N LEU A 102 -15.69 -2.82 9.83
CA LEU A 102 -15.92 -1.61 9.03
C LEU A 102 -15.24 -0.37 9.63
N ASP A 103 -15.38 -0.17 10.93
CA ASP A 103 -14.73 0.93 11.66
C ASP A 103 -13.22 0.97 11.42
N HIS A 104 -12.54 -0.16 11.51
CA HIS A 104 -11.10 -0.27 11.25
C HIS A 104 -10.75 -0.04 9.78
N LYS A 105 -11.62 -0.42 8.83
CA LYS A 105 -11.37 -0.17 7.41
C LYS A 105 -11.47 1.32 7.08
N ILE A 106 -12.43 2.01 7.68
CA ILE A 106 -12.59 3.46 7.55
C ILE A 106 -11.38 4.19 8.14
N GLU A 107 -10.98 3.83 9.37
CA GLU A 107 -9.83 4.42 10.04
C GLU A 107 -8.55 4.27 9.21
N LYS A 108 -8.30 3.09 8.63
CA LYS A 108 -7.13 2.84 7.78
C LYS A 108 -7.07 3.74 6.54
N LEU A 109 -8.21 4.13 5.99
CA LEU A 109 -8.28 5.08 4.87
C LEU A 109 -8.04 6.51 5.35
N GLN A 110 -8.58 6.88 6.50
CA GLN A 110 -8.41 8.22 7.07
C GLN A 110 -6.95 8.51 7.42
N ILE A 111 -6.21 7.53 7.94
CA ILE A 111 -4.80 7.70 8.30
C ILE A 111 -3.84 7.75 7.10
N ILE A 112 -4.30 7.52 5.87
CA ILE A 112 -3.47 7.70 4.66
C ILE A 112 -2.92 9.13 4.57
N GLY A 113 -3.62 10.11 5.09
CA GLY A 113 -3.12 11.48 5.20
C GLY A 113 -1.77 11.61 5.92
N LEU A 114 -1.44 10.68 6.83
CA LEU A 114 -0.20 10.67 7.60
C LEU A 114 0.97 9.97 6.88
N VAL A 115 0.71 9.33 5.73
CA VAL A 115 1.76 8.64 4.97
C VAL A 115 2.78 9.66 4.47
N PRO A 116 4.09 9.46 4.75
CA PRO A 116 5.15 10.34 4.26
C PRO A 116 5.14 10.42 2.73
N GLY A 117 5.26 11.63 2.21
CA GLY A 117 5.26 11.90 0.78
C GLY A 117 6.51 12.65 0.32
N VAL A 118 6.33 13.52 -0.66
CA VAL A 118 7.42 14.29 -1.30
C VAL A 118 8.27 15.06 -0.29
N ASP A 119 7.69 15.61 0.76
CA ASP A 119 8.41 16.42 1.75
C ASP A 119 9.40 15.62 2.62
N TRP A 120 9.29 14.31 2.62
CA TRP A 120 10.21 13.42 3.33
C TRP A 120 11.43 13.02 2.49
N ILE A 121 11.37 13.18 1.16
CA ILE A 121 12.44 12.86 0.24
C ILE A 121 13.34 14.09 0.11
N ARG A 122 14.38 14.14 0.95
CA ARG A 122 15.31 15.26 1.01
C ARG A 122 16.70 14.79 0.63
N PRO A 123 17.49 15.65 -0.06
CA PRO A 123 18.91 15.38 -0.24
C PRO A 123 19.62 15.44 1.12
N ASP A 124 20.62 14.59 1.30
CA ASP A 124 21.52 14.59 2.45
C ASP A 124 22.91 15.06 2.01
N ALA A 125 23.45 16.07 2.68
CA ALA A 125 24.76 16.62 2.39
C ALA A 125 25.67 16.46 3.60
N ARG A 126 26.83 15.83 3.39
CA ARG A 126 27.86 15.60 4.42
C ARG A 126 29.15 16.25 3.99
N SER A 127 29.71 17.09 4.84
CA SER A 127 31.02 17.71 4.60
C SER A 127 32.08 17.17 5.57
N GLY A 128 33.34 17.14 5.11
CA GLY A 128 34.52 16.77 5.90
C GLY A 128 35.75 17.45 5.34
N ASP A 129 36.91 17.15 5.91
CA ASP A 129 38.19 17.80 5.55
C ASP A 129 38.60 17.57 4.09
N HIS A 130 38.06 16.54 3.44
CA HIS A 130 38.43 16.14 2.08
C HIS A 130 37.33 16.37 1.04
N GLY A 131 36.24 17.06 1.39
CA GLY A 131 35.21 17.41 0.44
C GLY A 131 33.77 17.28 0.98
N ILE A 132 32.80 17.33 0.05
CA ILE A 132 31.36 17.23 0.31
C ILE A 132 30.80 16.04 -0.44
N THR A 133 29.99 15.23 0.23
CA THR A 133 29.18 14.18 -0.38
C THR A 133 27.72 14.64 -0.38
N LEU A 134 27.07 14.57 -1.54
CA LEU A 134 25.64 14.81 -1.69
C LEU A 134 24.96 13.49 -2.07
N GLU A 135 23.93 13.11 -1.32
CA GLU A 135 23.11 11.92 -1.59
C GLU A 135 21.70 12.36 -1.98
N GLU A 136 21.21 11.88 -3.11
CA GLU A 136 19.85 12.11 -3.58
C GLU A 136 19.20 10.81 -4.00
N TYR A 137 17.90 10.70 -3.74
CA TYR A 137 17.07 9.59 -4.22
C TYR A 137 16.64 9.85 -5.67
N THR A 138 16.89 8.89 -6.54
CA THR A 138 16.48 8.96 -7.95
C THR A 138 15.42 7.89 -8.25
N PRO A 139 14.43 8.18 -9.10
CA PRO A 139 13.44 7.19 -9.49
C PRO A 139 14.06 6.05 -10.31
N VAL A 140 13.50 4.85 -10.14
CA VAL A 140 13.94 3.64 -10.84
C VAL A 140 13.05 3.29 -12.05
N GLY A 141 11.87 3.91 -12.17
CA GLY A 141 10.96 3.72 -13.30
C GLY A 141 9.59 3.17 -12.90
N VAL A 142 9.16 2.08 -13.53
CA VAL A 142 7.90 1.39 -13.25
C VAL A 142 8.09 0.36 -12.14
N ILE A 143 7.27 0.42 -11.12
CA ILE A 143 7.29 -0.50 -9.98
C ILE A 143 6.07 -1.42 -10.04
N GLY A 144 6.30 -2.74 -9.93
CA GLY A 144 5.23 -3.72 -9.73
C GLY A 144 4.90 -3.84 -8.24
N ALA A 145 3.63 -3.71 -7.88
CA ALA A 145 3.16 -3.82 -6.51
C ALA A 145 2.03 -4.84 -6.38
N ILE A 146 2.09 -5.68 -5.34
CA ILE A 146 1.05 -6.65 -5.01
C ILE A 146 0.30 -6.15 -3.80
N THR A 147 -1.05 -6.12 -3.88
CA THR A 147 -1.88 -5.71 -2.75
C THR A 147 -2.57 -6.90 -2.09
N PRO A 148 -2.66 -6.93 -0.75
CA PRO A 148 -3.30 -8.02 -0.02
C PRO A 148 -4.83 -7.90 -0.05
N SER A 149 -5.54 -8.97 0.35
CA SER A 149 -6.99 -8.95 0.51
C SER A 149 -7.46 -8.28 1.81
N THR A 150 -6.61 -8.25 2.83
CA THR A 150 -6.99 -7.77 4.17
C THR A 150 -7.22 -6.27 4.27
N HIS A 151 -6.48 -5.47 3.48
CA HIS A 151 -6.57 -4.02 3.40
C HIS A 151 -6.06 -3.53 2.04
N SER A 152 -6.79 -3.90 0.99
CA SER A 152 -6.41 -3.68 -0.41
C SER A 152 -6.32 -2.19 -0.75
N ILE A 153 -7.39 -1.43 -0.51
CA ILE A 153 -7.46 -0.01 -0.87
C ILE A 153 -6.46 0.84 -0.07
N PRO A 154 -6.33 0.71 1.26
CA PRO A 154 -5.33 1.47 2.00
C PRO A 154 -3.89 1.15 1.58
N THR A 155 -3.59 -0.12 1.26
CA THR A 155 -2.26 -0.51 0.75
C THR A 155 -1.99 0.10 -0.63
N LEU A 156 -2.99 0.07 -1.51
CA LEU A 156 -2.89 0.68 -2.84
C LEU A 156 -2.62 2.18 -2.71
N ALA A 157 -3.42 2.89 -1.91
CA ALA A 157 -3.28 4.33 -1.69
C ALA A 157 -1.92 4.71 -1.07
N GLY A 158 -1.50 4.01 -0.01
CA GLY A 158 -0.21 4.24 0.64
C GLY A 158 0.97 3.98 -0.30
N ASN A 159 0.90 2.91 -1.10
CA ASN A 159 1.93 2.62 -2.09
C ASN A 159 1.97 3.69 -3.20
N ILE A 160 0.81 4.20 -3.66
CA ILE A 160 0.80 5.31 -4.64
C ILE A 160 1.53 6.51 -4.05
N VAL A 161 1.20 6.92 -2.83
CA VAL A 161 1.83 8.07 -2.17
C VAL A 161 3.36 7.90 -2.13
N ASN A 162 3.86 6.78 -1.63
CA ASN A 162 5.29 6.55 -1.49
C ASN A 162 6.02 6.42 -2.83
N ILE A 163 5.46 5.66 -3.76
CA ILE A 163 6.08 5.36 -5.06
C ILE A 163 6.12 6.61 -5.95
N VAL A 164 5.01 7.37 -5.99
CA VAL A 164 4.93 8.60 -6.78
C VAL A 164 5.76 9.71 -6.16
N ALA A 165 5.80 9.83 -4.84
CA ALA A 165 6.68 10.77 -4.15
C ALA A 165 8.15 10.56 -4.56
N ALA A 166 8.61 9.32 -4.64
CA ALA A 166 9.94 8.96 -5.13
C ALA A 166 10.11 9.13 -6.65
N GLY A 167 9.07 9.59 -7.37
CA GLY A 167 9.13 9.89 -8.80
C GLY A 167 8.93 8.69 -9.73
N ASN A 168 8.47 7.57 -9.20
CA ASN A 168 8.18 6.36 -9.96
C ASN A 168 6.72 6.28 -10.38
N SER A 169 6.40 5.39 -11.32
CA SER A 169 5.04 4.92 -11.60
C SER A 169 4.84 3.51 -11.05
N VAL A 170 3.60 3.05 -10.99
CA VAL A 170 3.27 1.76 -10.39
C VAL A 170 2.23 1.00 -11.20
N VAL A 171 2.41 -0.32 -11.28
CA VAL A 171 1.42 -1.28 -11.76
C VAL A 171 1.02 -2.15 -10.58
N PHE A 172 -0.27 -2.20 -10.27
CA PHE A 172 -0.80 -3.02 -9.19
C PHE A 172 -1.30 -4.37 -9.70
N ASN A 173 -0.95 -5.43 -8.98
CA ASN A 173 -1.59 -6.73 -9.09
C ASN A 173 -2.35 -7.00 -7.78
N ALA A 174 -3.65 -6.84 -7.82
CA ALA A 174 -4.50 -7.03 -6.66
C ALA A 174 -4.71 -8.52 -6.35
N HIS A 175 -4.84 -8.83 -5.06
CA HIS A 175 -5.25 -10.17 -4.65
C HIS A 175 -6.63 -10.52 -5.26
N PRO A 176 -6.85 -11.77 -5.78
CA PRO A 176 -8.11 -12.13 -6.43
C PRO A 176 -9.37 -11.86 -5.59
N SER A 177 -9.29 -12.03 -4.25
CA SER A 177 -10.41 -11.75 -3.33
C SER A 177 -10.64 -10.27 -3.04
N ALA A 178 -9.91 -9.37 -3.66
CA ALA A 178 -10.01 -7.92 -3.48
C ALA A 178 -9.74 -7.17 -4.80
N ALA A 179 -9.95 -7.85 -5.93
CA ALA A 179 -9.67 -7.30 -7.26
C ALA A 179 -10.65 -6.19 -7.64
N ARG A 180 -11.91 -6.31 -7.20
CA ARG A 180 -12.98 -5.33 -7.47
C ARG A 180 -12.76 -4.01 -6.75
N CYS A 181 -12.36 -4.07 -5.49
CA CYS A 181 -12.12 -2.85 -4.71
C CYS A 181 -10.80 -2.16 -5.10
N ALA A 182 -9.89 -2.88 -5.77
CA ALA A 182 -8.64 -2.29 -6.28
C ALA A 182 -8.81 -1.65 -7.67
N ALA A 183 -9.86 -1.99 -8.40
CA ALA A 183 -10.21 -1.46 -9.73
C ALA A 183 -11.15 -0.26 -9.65
#